data_902f3606b2fe4c4d08fbb83afd10d496
#
_entry.id   902f3606b2fe4c4d08fbb83afd10d496
#
_cell.length_a   1.000
_cell.length_b   1.000
_cell.length_c   1.000
_cell.angle_alpha   90.00
_cell.angle_beta   90.00
_cell.angle_gamma   90.00
#
_symmetry.space_group_name_H-M   'P 1'
#
loop_
_entity.id
_entity.type
_entity.pdbx_description
1 polymer ?
#
loop_
_entity_poly.entity_id
_entity_poly.type
_entity_poly.pdbx_seq_one_letter_code
_entity_poly.pdbx_strand_id
1 'polypeptide(L)'
;MKVLRSLKYALKGIIYAIKNERNMRIHTTVAGYVLVFSAICGMNASEYAILILTISLVIMGEMFNSAVENLIDLCSKEYNATAKAAKDIAAGAVLILAFASVAVGLILFTKEQAYTKLWAFFCVYPVAFVAFIFSVFASYFYVFVGPAELRNKLKNAFRKLKSAFIIKNMDGKSNEK
;
A
#
# COMPACT_ATOMS: atom_id res chain seq x y z
N MET A 1 14.01 -22.51 18.09
CA MET A 1 13.76 -22.83 16.66
C MET A 1 12.28 -22.75 16.25
N LYS A 2 11.27 -23.14 17.07
CA LYS A 2 9.84 -23.06 16.72
C LYS A 2 9.35 -21.61 16.50
N VAL A 3 9.72 -20.66 17.39
CA VAL A 3 9.30 -19.24 17.31
C VAL A 3 9.76 -18.54 16.03
N LEU A 4 11.03 -18.72 15.63
CA LEU A 4 11.57 -18.16 14.39
C LEU A 4 10.83 -18.69 13.15
N ARG A 5 10.44 -19.96 13.17
CA ARG A 5 9.66 -20.56 12.07
C ARG A 5 8.25 -19.95 12.00
N SER A 6 7.60 -19.78 13.16
CA SER A 6 6.29 -19.14 13.26
C SER A 6 6.32 -17.70 12.75
N LEU A 7 7.31 -16.91 13.18
CA LEU A 7 7.51 -15.53 12.70
C LEU A 7 7.71 -15.47 11.17
N LYS A 8 8.49 -16.40 10.63
CA LYS A 8 8.68 -16.49 9.17
C LYS A 8 7.37 -16.74 8.42
N TYR A 9 6.48 -17.58 8.96
CA TYR A 9 5.16 -17.83 8.33
C TYR A 9 4.24 -16.63 8.46
N ALA A 10 4.24 -15.93 9.60
CA ALA A 10 3.48 -14.70 9.79
C ALA A 10 3.90 -13.61 8.78
N LEU A 11 5.21 -13.39 8.63
CA LEU A 11 5.73 -12.44 7.62
C LEU A 11 5.37 -12.85 6.19
N LYS A 12 5.37 -14.14 5.87
CA LYS A 12 4.92 -14.61 4.56
C LYS A 12 3.43 -14.31 4.31
N GLY A 13 2.57 -14.43 5.34
CA GLY A 13 1.16 -14.09 5.26
C GLY A 13 0.96 -12.59 4.95
N ILE A 14 1.66 -11.70 5.66
CA ILE A 14 1.61 -10.26 5.40
C ILE A 14 2.06 -9.94 3.96
N ILE A 15 3.19 -10.51 3.53
CA ILE A 15 3.71 -10.30 2.17
C ILE A 15 2.73 -10.84 1.12
N TYR A 16 2.07 -11.97 1.39
CA TYR A 16 1.06 -12.54 0.50
C TYR A 16 -0.12 -11.57 0.35
N ALA A 17 -0.67 -11.05 1.44
CA ALA A 17 -1.76 -10.09 1.43
C ALA A 17 -1.38 -8.82 0.64
N ILE A 18 -0.21 -8.22 0.89
CA ILE A 18 0.26 -7.04 0.15
C ILE A 18 0.38 -7.31 -1.36
N LYS A 19 0.85 -8.49 -1.76
CA LYS A 19 1.05 -8.82 -3.17
C LYS A 19 -0.24 -9.09 -3.93
N ASN A 20 -1.21 -9.72 -3.28
CA ASN A 20 -2.40 -10.23 -3.93
C ASN A 20 -3.61 -9.31 -3.75
N GLU A 21 -3.72 -8.61 -2.58
CA GLU A 21 -4.87 -7.78 -2.26
C GLU A 21 -4.64 -6.31 -2.59
N ARG A 22 -5.53 -5.73 -3.41
CA ARG A 22 -5.46 -4.30 -3.74
C ARG A 22 -5.74 -3.43 -2.52
N ASN A 23 -6.72 -3.77 -1.71
CA ASN A 23 -7.08 -3.01 -0.52
C ASN A 23 -5.94 -2.99 0.49
N MET A 24 -5.24 -4.11 0.68
CA MET A 24 -4.04 -4.17 1.52
C MET A 24 -2.95 -3.20 1.05
N ARG A 25 -2.76 -3.05 -0.27
CA ARG A 25 -1.83 -2.07 -0.84
C ARG A 25 -2.30 -0.63 -0.59
N ILE A 26 -3.60 -0.35 -0.69
CA ILE A 26 -4.16 0.97 -0.36
C ILE A 26 -3.87 1.30 1.10
N HIS A 27 -4.26 0.44 2.03
CA HIS A 27 -4.12 0.69 3.46
C HIS A 27 -2.65 0.84 3.89
N THR A 28 -1.75 0.00 3.39
CA THR A 28 -0.31 0.11 3.69
C THR A 28 0.32 1.37 3.11
N THR A 29 -0.10 1.81 1.92
CA THR A 29 0.37 3.06 1.31
C THR A 29 -0.11 4.28 2.09
N VAL A 30 -1.41 4.33 2.42
CA VAL A 30 -1.99 5.42 3.25
C VAL A 30 -1.31 5.47 4.62
N ALA A 31 -1.12 4.31 5.26
CA ALA A 31 -0.40 4.23 6.54
C ALA A 31 1.03 4.82 6.44
N GLY A 32 1.75 4.54 5.35
CA GLY A 32 3.06 5.13 5.10
C GLY A 32 3.03 6.66 5.04
N TYR A 33 2.10 7.25 4.29
CA TYR A 33 1.93 8.70 4.22
C TYR A 33 1.53 9.30 5.56
N VAL A 34 0.59 8.68 6.26
CA VAL A 34 0.12 9.14 7.57
C VAL A 34 1.27 9.15 8.58
N LEU A 35 2.14 8.13 8.60
CA LEU A 35 3.32 8.09 9.47
C LEU A 35 4.35 9.18 9.11
N VAL A 36 4.59 9.43 7.82
CA VAL A 36 5.50 10.51 7.39
C VAL A 36 4.94 11.87 7.80
N PHE A 37 3.65 12.12 7.57
CA PHE A 37 3.03 13.39 7.94
C PHE A 37 2.97 13.58 9.46
N SER A 38 2.72 12.52 10.23
CA SER A 38 2.73 12.59 11.69
C SER A 38 4.11 13.00 12.23
N ALA A 39 5.20 12.55 11.59
CA ALA A 39 6.55 12.96 11.94
C ALA A 39 6.80 14.44 11.65
N ILE A 40 6.34 14.95 10.50
CA ILE A 40 6.45 16.36 10.14
C ILE A 40 5.63 17.22 11.11
N CYS A 41 4.42 16.78 11.47
CA CYS A 41 3.55 17.47 12.42
C CYS A 41 4.10 17.48 13.86
N GLY A 42 5.06 16.60 14.19
CA GLY A 42 5.65 16.49 15.52
C GLY A 42 4.64 16.05 16.56
N MET A 43 3.91 14.95 16.27
CA MET A 43 2.93 14.36 17.17
C MET A 43 3.59 13.89 18.48
N ASN A 44 2.86 13.95 19.58
CA ASN A 44 3.31 13.43 20.87
C ASN A 44 3.14 11.91 20.98
N ALA A 45 3.70 11.31 22.03
CA ALA A 45 3.70 9.86 22.22
C ALA A 45 2.29 9.24 22.26
N SER A 46 1.33 9.92 22.89
CA SER A 46 -0.07 9.43 22.95
C SER A 46 -0.74 9.45 21.58
N GLU A 47 -0.49 10.50 20.79
CA GLU A 47 -1.01 10.62 19.41
C GLU A 47 -0.41 9.55 18.50
N TYR A 48 0.89 9.26 18.63
CA TYR A 48 1.53 8.15 17.93
C TYR A 48 0.96 6.79 18.35
N ALA A 49 0.71 6.58 19.64
CA ALA A 49 0.13 5.33 20.13
C ALA A 49 -1.25 5.08 19.51
N ILE A 50 -2.11 6.09 19.50
CA ILE A 50 -3.44 6.02 18.87
C ILE A 50 -3.32 5.76 17.37
N LEU A 51 -2.43 6.45 16.69
CA LEU A 51 -2.21 6.33 15.26
C LEU A 51 -1.73 4.92 14.87
N ILE A 52 -0.72 4.40 15.58
CA ILE A 52 -0.17 3.06 15.34
C ILE A 52 -1.24 1.99 15.61
N LEU A 53 -2.02 2.13 16.70
CA LEU A 53 -3.11 1.22 17.01
C LEU A 53 -4.17 1.23 15.90
N THR A 54 -4.57 2.42 15.45
CA THR A 54 -5.56 2.58 14.37
C THR A 54 -5.08 1.93 13.06
N ILE A 55 -3.85 2.21 12.64
CA ILE A 55 -3.23 1.60 11.46
C ILE A 55 -3.20 0.08 11.59
N SER A 56 -2.80 -0.43 12.75
CA SER A 56 -2.71 -1.88 13.00
C SER A 56 -4.07 -2.56 12.91
N LEU A 57 -5.12 -1.92 13.45
CA LEU A 57 -6.49 -2.44 13.39
C LEU A 57 -7.03 -2.51 11.96
N VAL A 58 -6.80 -1.47 11.14
CA VAL A 58 -7.22 -1.46 9.72
C VAL A 58 -6.50 -2.55 8.93
N ILE A 59 -5.17 -2.67 9.08
CA ILE A 59 -4.38 -3.69 8.40
C ILE A 59 -4.81 -5.09 8.84
N MET A 60 -5.02 -5.30 10.14
CA MET A 60 -5.50 -6.58 10.68
C MET A 60 -6.89 -6.92 10.16
N GLY A 61 -7.80 -5.96 10.11
CA GLY A 61 -9.16 -6.14 9.56
C GLY A 61 -9.11 -6.59 8.10
N GLU A 62 -8.28 -5.94 7.26
CA GLU A 62 -8.11 -6.31 5.86
C GLU A 62 -7.50 -7.72 5.69
N MET A 63 -6.54 -8.09 6.54
CA MET A 63 -5.97 -9.44 6.53
C MET A 63 -7.01 -10.50 6.91
N PHE A 64 -7.88 -10.22 7.88
CA PHE A 64 -8.98 -11.12 8.24
C PHE A 64 -10.01 -11.21 7.12
N ASN A 65 -10.39 -10.10 6.49
CA ASN A 65 -11.28 -10.10 5.35
C ASN A 65 -10.73 -10.99 4.22
N SER A 66 -9.47 -10.78 3.83
CA SER A 66 -8.80 -11.58 2.81
C SER A 66 -8.75 -13.08 3.17
N ALA A 67 -8.51 -13.40 4.44
CA ALA A 67 -8.50 -14.80 4.90
C ALA A 67 -9.89 -15.43 4.82
N VAL A 68 -10.96 -14.71 5.19
CA VAL A 68 -12.35 -15.18 5.07
C VAL A 68 -12.73 -15.37 3.61
N GLU A 69 -12.42 -14.42 2.72
CA GLU A 69 -12.68 -14.53 1.29
C GLU A 69 -12.01 -15.78 0.69
N ASN A 70 -10.72 -15.96 0.95
CA ASN A 70 -9.96 -17.12 0.45
C ASN A 70 -10.50 -18.45 0.98
N LEU A 71 -10.93 -18.51 2.26
CA LEU A 71 -11.52 -19.70 2.86
C LEU A 71 -12.87 -20.04 2.20
N ILE A 72 -13.73 -19.04 2.01
CA ILE A 72 -15.03 -19.21 1.39
C ILE A 72 -14.87 -19.68 -0.08
N ASP A 73 -13.94 -19.08 -0.83
CA ASP A 73 -13.69 -19.45 -2.23
C ASP A 73 -13.12 -20.88 -2.37
N LEU A 74 -12.41 -21.35 -1.34
CA LEU A 74 -11.95 -22.74 -1.28
C LEU A 74 -13.10 -23.72 -1.01
N CYS A 75 -14.03 -23.35 -0.11
CA CYS A 75 -15.10 -24.24 0.36
C CYS A 75 -16.35 -24.22 -0.52
N SER A 76 -16.65 -23.11 -1.21
CA SER A 76 -17.87 -22.93 -1.98
C SER A 76 -17.55 -22.55 -3.42
N LYS A 77 -17.65 -23.52 -4.33
CA LYS A 77 -17.47 -23.30 -5.79
C LYS A 77 -18.74 -22.82 -6.48
N GLU A 78 -19.91 -23.06 -5.88
CA GLU A 78 -21.21 -22.65 -6.37
C GLU A 78 -21.76 -21.50 -5.54
N TYR A 79 -22.72 -20.78 -6.12
CA TYR A 79 -23.38 -19.68 -5.40
C TYR A 79 -24.05 -20.19 -4.12
N ASN A 80 -23.69 -19.59 -3.00
CA ASN A 80 -24.29 -19.88 -1.70
C ASN A 80 -24.57 -18.53 -0.97
N ALA A 81 -25.83 -18.30 -0.64
CA ALA A 81 -26.28 -17.05 -0.01
C ALA A 81 -25.57 -16.81 1.34
N THR A 82 -25.36 -17.86 2.14
CA THR A 82 -24.63 -17.76 3.42
C THR A 82 -23.16 -17.42 3.22
N ALA A 83 -22.50 -18.00 2.21
CA ALA A 83 -21.14 -17.69 1.86
C ALA A 83 -20.99 -16.22 1.42
N LYS A 84 -21.95 -15.72 0.62
CA LYS A 84 -22.01 -14.31 0.24
C LYS A 84 -22.19 -13.41 1.47
N ALA A 85 -23.15 -13.73 2.35
CA ALA A 85 -23.37 -12.94 3.56
C ALA A 85 -22.13 -12.88 4.46
N ALA A 86 -21.38 -13.97 4.59
CA ALA A 86 -20.13 -13.99 5.36
C ALA A 86 -19.05 -13.10 4.75
N LYS A 87 -18.90 -13.07 3.42
CA LYS A 87 -18.00 -12.13 2.73
C LYS A 87 -18.43 -10.67 2.96
N ASP A 88 -19.72 -10.38 2.82
CA ASP A 88 -20.27 -9.03 3.02
C ASP A 88 -20.05 -8.54 4.47
N ILE A 89 -20.21 -9.42 5.47
CA ILE A 89 -19.93 -9.11 6.88
C ILE A 89 -18.43 -8.81 7.09
N ALA A 90 -17.55 -9.62 6.53
CA ALA A 90 -16.10 -9.40 6.66
C ALA A 90 -15.68 -8.07 6.02
N ALA A 91 -16.18 -7.76 4.82
CA ALA A 91 -15.96 -6.48 4.14
C ALA A 91 -16.54 -5.31 4.94
N GLY A 92 -17.74 -5.49 5.53
CA GLY A 92 -18.37 -4.49 6.41
C GLY A 92 -17.54 -4.15 7.64
N ALA A 93 -16.87 -5.14 8.24
CA ALA A 93 -15.96 -4.91 9.36
C ALA A 93 -14.76 -4.02 8.96
N VAL A 94 -14.18 -4.25 7.79
CA VAL A 94 -13.10 -3.39 7.25
C VAL A 94 -13.60 -1.98 7.01
N LEU A 95 -14.81 -1.83 6.47
CA LEU A 95 -15.40 -0.52 6.21
C LEU A 95 -15.60 0.30 7.51
N ILE A 96 -16.04 -0.34 8.58
CA ILE A 96 -16.17 0.30 9.91
C ILE A 96 -14.78 0.77 10.41
N LEU A 97 -13.76 -0.06 10.30
CA LEU A 97 -12.41 0.30 10.68
C LEU A 97 -11.85 1.45 9.83
N ALA A 98 -12.16 1.47 8.54
CA ALA A 98 -11.76 2.56 7.63
C ALA A 98 -12.42 3.89 8.04
N PHE A 99 -13.73 3.92 8.31
CA PHE A 99 -14.41 5.13 8.81
C PHE A 99 -13.84 5.60 10.15
N ALA A 100 -13.61 4.69 11.09
CA ALA A 100 -12.99 5.02 12.37
C ALA A 100 -11.57 5.62 12.17
N SER A 101 -10.78 5.08 11.23
CA SER A 101 -9.44 5.58 10.92
C SER A 101 -9.46 6.99 10.32
N VAL A 102 -10.45 7.29 9.46
CA VAL A 102 -10.67 8.64 8.93
C VAL A 102 -11.02 9.61 10.05
N ALA A 103 -11.92 9.24 10.97
CA ALA A 103 -12.27 10.07 12.11
C ALA A 103 -11.07 10.37 13.01
N VAL A 104 -10.24 9.35 13.33
CA VAL A 104 -8.99 9.54 14.08
C VAL A 104 -8.03 10.45 13.33
N GLY A 105 -7.85 10.24 12.03
CA GLY A 105 -7.02 11.08 11.18
C GLY A 105 -7.48 12.54 11.21
N LEU A 106 -8.77 12.80 11.06
CA LEU A 106 -9.31 14.16 11.15
C LEU A 106 -9.01 14.79 12.52
N ILE A 107 -9.25 14.08 13.63
CA ILE A 107 -8.97 14.59 14.97
C ILE A 107 -7.50 14.95 15.15
N LEU A 108 -6.57 14.12 14.64
CA LEU A 108 -5.15 14.32 14.83
C LEU A 108 -4.56 15.42 13.93
N PHE A 109 -4.98 15.48 12.67
CA PHE A 109 -4.37 16.37 11.67
C PHE A 109 -5.09 17.73 11.50
N THR A 110 -6.30 17.90 12.02
CA THR A 110 -6.99 19.21 12.02
C THR A 110 -6.60 20.10 13.20
N LYS A 111 -5.76 19.64 14.12
CA LYS A 111 -5.19 20.49 15.16
C LYS A 111 -4.38 21.62 14.50
N GLU A 112 -4.56 22.86 14.98
CA GLU A 112 -3.91 24.05 14.44
C GLU A 112 -2.39 23.89 14.29
N GLN A 113 -1.75 23.30 15.29
CA GLN A 113 -0.31 23.04 15.28
C GLN A 113 0.11 22.00 14.22
N ALA A 114 -0.75 21.05 13.87
CA ALA A 114 -0.41 20.00 12.91
C ALA A 114 -0.43 20.54 11.47
N TYR A 115 -1.52 21.19 11.06
CA TYR A 115 -1.61 21.69 9.68
C TYR A 115 -0.66 22.87 9.42
N THR A 116 -0.43 23.73 10.42
CA THR A 116 0.53 24.85 10.29
C THR A 116 1.96 24.36 10.10
N LYS A 117 2.39 23.33 10.85
CA LYS A 117 3.71 22.72 10.66
C LYS A 117 3.84 22.05 9.29
N LEU A 118 2.80 21.31 8.85
CA LEU A 118 2.80 20.66 7.55
C LEU A 118 2.89 21.68 6.41
N TRP A 119 2.12 22.77 6.50
CA TRP A 119 2.17 23.85 5.52
C TRP A 119 3.54 24.53 5.50
N ALA A 120 4.06 24.91 6.67
CA ALA A 120 5.38 25.51 6.81
C ALA A 120 6.49 24.61 6.24
N PHE A 121 6.42 23.30 6.47
CA PHE A 121 7.38 22.35 5.93
C PHE A 121 7.43 22.41 4.40
N PHE A 122 6.30 22.38 3.71
CA PHE A 122 6.28 22.42 2.24
C PHE A 122 6.67 23.81 1.68
N CYS A 123 6.41 24.89 2.42
CA CYS A 123 6.88 26.23 2.04
C CYS A 123 8.41 26.34 2.14
N VAL A 124 9.01 25.77 3.18
CA VAL A 124 10.48 25.78 3.38
C VAL A 124 11.19 24.80 2.44
N TYR A 125 10.55 23.66 2.13
CA TYR A 125 11.14 22.61 1.30
C TYR A 125 10.29 22.32 0.04
N PRO A 126 10.28 23.21 -0.96
CA PRO A 126 9.45 23.02 -2.17
C PRO A 126 9.81 21.74 -2.95
N VAL A 127 11.07 21.29 -2.88
CA VAL A 127 11.52 20.03 -3.48
C VAL A 127 10.80 18.84 -2.83
N ALA A 128 10.52 18.88 -1.52
CA ALA A 128 9.77 17.85 -0.83
C ALA A 128 8.31 17.77 -1.31
N PHE A 129 7.71 18.91 -1.64
CA PHE A 129 6.37 18.96 -2.23
C PHE A 129 6.33 18.29 -3.62
N VAL A 130 7.30 18.60 -4.48
CA VAL A 130 7.43 17.95 -5.79
C VAL A 130 7.65 16.45 -5.64
N ALA A 131 8.54 16.04 -4.73
CA ALA A 131 8.80 14.63 -4.43
C ALA A 131 7.54 13.92 -3.91
N PHE A 132 6.73 14.58 -3.09
CA PHE A 132 5.45 14.07 -2.61
C PHE A 132 4.48 13.81 -3.78
N ILE A 133 4.32 14.75 -4.73
CA ILE A 133 3.47 14.56 -5.91
C ILE A 133 3.94 13.34 -6.73
N PHE A 134 5.25 13.22 -6.97
CA PHE A 134 5.80 12.05 -7.66
C PHE A 134 5.55 10.74 -6.89
N SER A 135 5.65 10.76 -5.56
CA SER A 135 5.40 9.58 -4.73
C SER A 135 3.93 9.15 -4.80
N VAL A 136 2.99 10.09 -4.82
CA VAL A 136 1.55 9.81 -5.00
C VAL A 136 1.30 9.15 -6.36
N PHE A 137 1.94 9.65 -7.42
CA PHE A 137 1.84 9.06 -8.75
C PHE A 137 2.41 7.63 -8.79
N ALA A 138 3.58 7.42 -8.19
CA ALA A 138 4.19 6.10 -8.05
C ALA A 138 3.32 5.14 -7.23
N SER A 139 2.71 5.63 -6.15
CA SER A 139 1.79 4.86 -5.31
C SER A 139 0.53 4.43 -6.05
N TYR A 140 0.00 5.28 -6.94
CA TYR A 140 -1.10 4.92 -7.81
C TYR A 140 -0.76 3.66 -8.65
N PHE A 141 0.39 3.67 -9.33
CA PHE A 141 0.84 2.50 -10.09
C PHE A 141 1.07 1.27 -9.20
N TYR A 142 1.68 1.44 -8.04
CA TYR A 142 1.90 0.35 -7.09
C TYR A 142 0.59 -0.29 -6.63
N VAL A 143 -0.42 0.52 -6.32
CA VAL A 143 -1.72 0.07 -5.82
C VAL A 143 -2.52 -0.64 -6.91
N PHE A 144 -2.65 -0.01 -8.10
CA PHE A 144 -3.57 -0.48 -9.14
C PHE A 144 -2.94 -1.53 -10.07
N VAL A 145 -1.67 -1.39 -10.42
CA VAL A 145 -0.97 -2.36 -11.27
C VAL A 145 -0.47 -3.57 -10.45
N GLY A 146 -0.10 -3.32 -9.19
CA GLY A 146 0.47 -4.34 -8.31
C GLY A 146 1.95 -4.65 -8.57
N PRO A 147 2.69 -5.11 -7.53
CA PRO A 147 4.13 -5.26 -7.61
C PRO A 147 4.61 -6.34 -8.59
N ALA A 148 3.81 -7.38 -8.79
CA ALA A 148 4.16 -8.48 -9.70
C ALA A 148 4.04 -8.05 -11.18
N GLU A 149 2.94 -7.42 -11.53
CA GLU A 149 2.69 -6.95 -12.89
C GLU A 149 3.61 -5.76 -13.24
N LEU A 150 3.82 -4.83 -12.31
CA LEU A 150 4.76 -3.73 -12.47
C LEU A 150 6.17 -4.24 -12.77
N ARG A 151 6.64 -5.23 -12.02
CA ARG A 151 7.93 -5.87 -12.27
C ARG A 151 8.01 -6.50 -13.66
N ASN A 152 6.94 -7.16 -14.12
CA ASN A 152 6.91 -7.77 -15.44
C ASN A 152 6.88 -6.72 -16.56
N LYS A 153 6.10 -5.64 -16.40
CA LYS A 153 6.08 -4.51 -17.35
C LYS A 153 7.45 -3.83 -17.45
N LEU A 154 8.11 -3.57 -16.33
CA LEU A 154 9.47 -3.03 -16.30
C LEU A 154 10.48 -3.96 -16.99
N LYS A 155 10.44 -5.25 -16.68
CA LYS A 155 11.32 -6.24 -17.30
C LYS A 155 11.15 -6.31 -18.82
N ASN A 156 9.92 -6.24 -19.30
CA ASN A 156 9.61 -6.24 -20.73
C ASN A 156 10.02 -4.94 -21.41
N ALA A 157 9.84 -3.78 -20.75
CA ALA A 157 10.32 -2.50 -21.24
C ALA A 157 11.86 -2.48 -21.34
N PHE A 158 12.57 -2.97 -20.32
CA PHE A 158 14.04 -3.10 -20.36
C PHE A 158 14.51 -4.03 -21.48
N ARG A 159 13.82 -5.15 -21.71
CA ARG A 159 14.16 -6.07 -22.84
C ARG A 159 13.99 -5.38 -24.18
N LYS A 160 12.89 -4.64 -24.37
CA LYS A 160 12.63 -3.88 -25.60
C LYS A 160 13.69 -2.80 -25.85
N LEU A 161 14.07 -2.05 -24.80
CA LEU A 161 15.11 -1.04 -24.90
C LEU A 161 16.48 -1.67 -25.25
N LYS A 162 16.82 -2.79 -24.61
CA LYS A 162 18.07 -3.52 -24.89
C LYS A 162 18.11 -4.06 -26.32
N SER A 163 17.02 -4.63 -26.82
CA SER A 163 16.95 -5.11 -28.22
C SER A 163 17.05 -3.97 -29.22
N ALA A 164 16.35 -2.84 -28.99
CA ALA A 164 16.43 -1.66 -29.84
C ALA A 164 17.85 -1.06 -29.87
N PHE A 165 18.54 -1.04 -28.71
CA PHE A 165 19.92 -0.57 -28.64
C PHE A 165 20.90 -1.47 -29.38
N ILE A 166 20.72 -2.81 -29.33
CA ILE A 166 21.55 -3.78 -30.05
C ILE A 166 21.35 -3.62 -31.57
N ILE A 167 20.10 -3.52 -32.02
CA ILE A 167 19.78 -3.34 -33.45
C ILE A 167 20.41 -2.05 -33.97
N LYS A 168 20.25 -0.94 -33.24
CA LYS A 168 20.85 0.36 -33.64
C LYS A 168 22.37 0.31 -33.75
N ASN A 169 23.05 -0.45 -32.87
CA ASN A 169 24.50 -0.60 -32.93
C ASN A 169 24.95 -1.55 -34.07
N MET A 170 24.11 -2.48 -34.49
CA MET A 170 24.42 -3.35 -35.64
C MET A 170 24.27 -2.60 -36.97
N ASP A 171 23.22 -1.77 -37.11
CA ASP A 171 23.01 -0.95 -38.29
C ASP A 171 24.09 0.13 -38.47
N GLY A 172 24.57 0.73 -37.35
CA GLY A 172 25.67 1.67 -37.37
C GLY A 172 27.00 1.09 -37.88
N LYS A 173 27.28 -0.18 -37.60
CA LYS A 173 28.48 -0.89 -38.07
C LYS A 173 28.37 -1.38 -39.51
N SER A 174 27.15 -1.48 -40.06
CA SER A 174 26.93 -1.88 -41.47
C SER A 174 27.13 -0.71 -42.45
N ASN A 175 26.94 0.53 -41.99
CA ASN A 175 27.09 1.74 -42.82
C ASN A 175 28.52 2.31 -42.84
N GLU A 176 29.46 1.74 -42.09
CA GLU A 176 30.90 2.14 -42.06
C GLU A 176 31.80 1.23 -42.93
N LYS A 177 31.22 0.30 -43.65
CA LYS A 177 31.94 -0.54 -44.66
C LYS A 177 31.47 -0.18 -46.09
#